data_c5e7363bc8933b412007660c810daea3
#
_entry.id   c5e7363bc8933b412007660c810daea3
#
_cell.length_a   1.000
_cell.length_b   1.000
_cell.length_c   1.000
_cell.angle_alpha   90.00
_cell.angle_beta   90.00
_cell.angle_gamma   90.00
#
_symmetry.space_group_name_H-M   'P 1'
#
loop_
_entity.id
_entity.type
_entity.pdbx_description
1 polymer ?
#
loop_
_entity_poly.entity_id
_entity_poly.type
_entity_poly.pdbx_seq_one_letter_code
_entity_poly.pdbx_strand_id
1 'polypeptide(L)'
;MTQEKFTKTAWGNRPKSRETPYPIAFKSLKICQNIAEILPMIGATEENRIKNMPAVPPDILPAFEKFGARQRAVLLTLRQMIFDVAQSDPRIGSLEEALRWGEPAYLTSQNKTGSTIRLGVEKTSGLPALFFNCNTSLVEGFRQQFGNALKYSKNRAVLVDTAEGQTNDALRLCIAAALTYHLRKKT
;
A
#
# COMPACT_ATOMS: atom_id res chain seq x y z
N MET A 1 -45.46 -21.91 50.22
CA MET A 1 -45.02 -23.04 49.38
C MET A 1 -45.46 -22.72 47.96
N THR A 2 -44.60 -22.06 47.21
CA THR A 2 -44.94 -21.62 45.85
C THR A 2 -43.75 -21.97 44.95
N GLN A 3 -43.99 -22.85 44.01
CA GLN A 3 -43.00 -23.28 43.02
C GLN A 3 -42.90 -22.21 41.94
N GLU A 4 -41.72 -21.62 41.75
CA GLU A 4 -41.43 -20.79 40.60
C GLU A 4 -40.92 -21.65 39.45
N LYS A 5 -41.61 -21.52 38.35
CA LYS A 5 -41.33 -22.15 37.06
C LYS A 5 -40.14 -21.53 36.38
N PHE A 6 -39.12 -22.34 36.13
CA PHE A 6 -38.02 -22.01 35.22
C PHE A 6 -38.52 -22.00 33.77
N THR A 7 -38.63 -20.83 33.20
CA THR A 7 -38.89 -20.66 31.77
C THR A 7 -37.58 -20.67 31.01
N LYS A 8 -37.43 -21.65 30.13
CA LYS A 8 -36.41 -21.70 29.09
C LYS A 8 -36.58 -20.53 28.13
N THR A 9 -35.66 -19.57 28.10
CA THR A 9 -35.55 -18.57 27.04
C THR A 9 -34.45 -18.93 26.07
N ALA A 10 -34.91 -19.25 24.93
CA ALA A 10 -34.45 -19.21 23.56
C ALA A 10 -33.02 -18.68 23.30
N TRP A 11 -32.19 -19.59 22.84
CA TRP A 11 -31.03 -19.30 22.01
C TRP A 11 -31.55 -19.03 20.58
N GLY A 12 -31.67 -17.78 20.25
CA GLY A 12 -32.03 -17.37 18.90
C GLY A 12 -31.33 -16.06 18.51
N ASN A 13 -30.42 -16.19 17.59
CA ASN A 13 -29.86 -15.27 16.66
C ASN A 13 -28.37 -15.07 16.77
N ARG A 14 -27.67 -16.02 16.14
CA ARG A 14 -26.32 -15.73 15.60
C ARG A 14 -26.48 -14.69 14.49
N PRO A 15 -25.84 -13.52 14.52
CA PRO A 15 -25.87 -12.60 13.39
C PRO A 15 -25.17 -13.25 12.21
N LYS A 16 -25.88 -13.30 11.09
CA LYS A 16 -25.39 -13.69 9.78
C LYS A 16 -24.11 -12.90 9.46
N SER A 17 -23.12 -13.60 8.93
CA SER A 17 -21.92 -13.07 8.30
C SER A 17 -22.20 -11.72 7.63
N ARG A 18 -21.48 -10.69 8.06
CA ARG A 18 -21.46 -9.40 7.36
C ARG A 18 -20.92 -9.64 5.96
N GLU A 19 -21.79 -9.65 4.99
CA GLU A 19 -21.44 -9.47 3.61
C GLU A 19 -20.63 -8.18 3.49
N THR A 20 -19.48 -8.26 2.84
CA THR A 20 -18.61 -7.13 2.57
C THR A 20 -19.39 -6.07 1.80
N PRO A 21 -19.45 -4.82 2.29
CA PRO A 21 -20.15 -3.75 1.58
C PRO A 21 -19.24 -3.16 0.53
N TYR A 22 -19.09 -3.81 -0.61
CA TYR A 22 -18.55 -3.17 -1.81
C TYR A 22 -19.48 -3.39 -3.00
N PRO A 23 -20.57 -2.66 -3.12
CA PRO A 23 -21.16 -2.42 -4.41
C PRO A 23 -20.41 -1.25 -5.03
N ILE A 24 -19.26 -1.54 -5.67
CA ILE A 24 -18.61 -0.53 -6.51
C ILE A 24 -19.36 -0.49 -7.81
N ALA A 25 -20.23 0.49 -7.95
CA ALA A 25 -20.66 0.96 -9.24
C ALA A 25 -19.43 1.52 -9.97
N PHE A 26 -18.80 0.68 -10.77
CA PHE A 26 -17.73 1.03 -11.70
C PHE A 26 -18.31 1.94 -12.80
N LYS A 27 -18.38 3.25 -12.54
CA LYS A 27 -18.53 4.22 -13.60
C LYS A 27 -17.44 5.26 -13.46
N SER A 28 -16.56 5.23 -14.46
CA SER A 28 -15.60 6.26 -14.78
C SER A 28 -14.30 6.25 -13.96
N LEU A 29 -13.37 5.39 -14.40
CA LEU A 29 -11.94 5.77 -14.45
C LEU A 29 -11.20 4.72 -15.30
N LYS A 30 -10.54 5.14 -16.36
CA LYS A 30 -9.60 4.35 -17.18
C LYS A 30 -8.41 3.74 -16.40
N ILE A 31 -8.44 3.84 -15.06
CA ILE A 31 -7.48 3.23 -14.14
C ILE A 31 -7.76 1.72 -13.95
N CYS A 32 -8.99 1.26 -14.17
CA CYS A 32 -9.41 -0.10 -13.81
C CYS A 32 -9.13 -1.16 -14.88
N GLN A 33 -8.86 -0.80 -16.11
CA GLN A 33 -8.66 -1.80 -17.17
C GLN A 33 -7.38 -2.63 -17.01
N ASN A 34 -6.38 -2.14 -16.26
CA ASN A 34 -5.15 -2.91 -16.01
C ASN A 34 -5.12 -3.68 -14.68
N ILE A 35 -6.07 -3.49 -13.78
CA ILE A 35 -6.06 -4.12 -12.44
C ILE A 35 -6.41 -5.61 -12.54
N ALA A 36 -7.33 -5.97 -13.42
CA ALA A 36 -7.72 -7.38 -13.63
C ALA A 36 -6.59 -8.26 -14.20
N GLU A 37 -5.63 -7.65 -14.89
CA GLU A 37 -4.47 -8.35 -15.45
C GLU A 37 -3.32 -8.53 -14.45
N ILE A 38 -3.26 -7.72 -13.38
CA ILE A 38 -2.18 -7.74 -12.39
C ILE A 38 -2.49 -8.71 -11.24
N LEU A 39 -3.77 -8.92 -10.91
CA LEU A 39 -4.17 -9.81 -9.81
C LEU A 39 -3.70 -11.26 -9.92
N PRO A 40 -3.68 -11.93 -11.10
CA PRO A 40 -3.25 -13.31 -11.21
C PRO A 40 -1.75 -13.54 -10.98
N MET A 41 -0.92 -12.49 -11.07
CA MET A 41 0.54 -12.59 -10.95
C MET A 41 1.07 -12.53 -9.50
N ILE A 42 0.20 -12.32 -8.51
CA ILE A 42 0.60 -12.16 -7.10
C ILE A 42 0.80 -13.52 -6.37
N GLY A 43 0.74 -14.64 -7.09
CA GLY A 43 0.80 -16.01 -6.55
C GLY A 43 2.18 -16.56 -6.16
N ALA A 44 3.22 -15.75 -6.01
CA ALA A 44 4.50 -16.23 -5.46
C ALA A 44 4.40 -16.43 -3.95
N THR A 45 4.75 -17.62 -3.46
CA THR A 45 4.75 -17.96 -2.02
C THR A 45 5.66 -17.01 -1.24
N GLU A 46 5.27 -16.69 0.01
CA GLU A 46 5.97 -15.77 0.93
C GLU A 46 7.48 -16.10 1.05
N GLU A 47 7.84 -17.38 1.05
CA GLU A 47 9.25 -17.83 1.08
C GLU A 47 10.06 -17.45 -0.17
N ASN A 48 9.45 -17.42 -1.34
CA ASN A 48 10.13 -17.02 -2.58
C ASN A 48 10.32 -15.50 -2.68
N ARG A 49 9.47 -14.73 -1.99
CA ARG A 49 9.56 -13.27 -1.91
C ARG A 49 10.75 -12.82 -1.08
N ILE A 50 11.01 -13.47 0.05
CA ILE A 50 12.12 -13.13 0.94
C ILE A 50 13.48 -13.42 0.29
N LYS A 51 13.58 -14.47 -0.51
CA LYS A 51 14.82 -14.88 -1.20
C LYS A 51 15.27 -13.92 -2.31
N ASN A 52 14.37 -13.14 -2.88
CA ASN A 52 14.65 -12.27 -4.04
C ASN A 52 14.73 -10.78 -3.71
N MET A 53 14.64 -10.40 -2.42
CA MET A 53 14.76 -8.99 -2.04
C MET A 53 16.21 -8.52 -2.15
N PRO A 54 16.52 -7.46 -2.90
CA PRO A 54 17.85 -6.86 -2.88
C PRO A 54 18.22 -6.43 -1.46
N ALA A 55 19.44 -6.72 -1.03
CA ALA A 55 19.96 -6.17 0.23
C ALA A 55 19.80 -4.64 0.23
N VAL A 56 19.58 -4.05 1.40
CA VAL A 56 19.55 -2.59 1.51
C VAL A 56 20.96 -2.06 1.19
N PRO A 57 21.11 -1.15 0.22
CA PRO A 57 22.41 -0.59 -0.10
C PRO A 57 23.06 0.07 1.13
N PRO A 58 24.41 -0.05 1.31
CA PRO A 58 25.10 0.47 2.48
C PRO A 58 24.94 1.99 2.68
N ASP A 59 24.80 2.74 1.60
CA ASP A 59 24.58 4.19 1.62
C ASP A 59 23.15 4.58 2.03
N ILE A 60 22.19 3.67 1.89
CA ILE A 60 20.78 3.87 2.23
C ILE A 60 20.45 3.33 3.63
N LEU A 61 21.15 2.28 4.07
CA LEU A 61 20.90 1.64 5.35
C LEU A 61 20.83 2.61 6.55
N PRO A 62 21.71 3.62 6.69
CA PRO A 62 21.63 4.59 7.78
C PRO A 62 20.34 5.41 7.78
N ALA A 63 19.68 5.57 6.64
CA ALA A 63 18.40 6.27 6.57
C ALA A 63 17.26 5.48 7.21
N PHE A 64 17.31 4.14 7.14
CA PHE A 64 16.38 3.28 7.87
C PHE A 64 16.69 3.18 9.36
N GLU A 65 17.97 3.25 9.75
CA GLU A 65 18.41 3.15 11.14
C GLU A 65 17.97 4.34 12.00
N LYS A 66 17.70 5.49 11.39
CA LYS A 66 17.17 6.68 12.08
C LYS A 66 15.77 6.46 12.69
N PHE A 67 15.03 5.47 12.22
CA PHE A 67 13.68 5.19 12.68
C PHE A 67 13.68 4.16 13.82
N GLY A 68 12.71 4.29 14.72
CA GLY A 68 12.49 3.30 15.78
C GLY A 68 12.22 1.90 15.20
N ALA A 69 12.52 0.86 15.95
CA ALA A 69 12.49 -0.53 15.49
C ALA A 69 11.14 -0.93 14.82
N ARG A 70 10.00 -0.50 15.42
CA ARG A 70 8.67 -0.76 14.87
C ARG A 70 8.45 -0.06 13.52
N GLN A 71 8.79 1.22 13.45
CA GLN A 71 8.65 2.01 12.20
C GLN A 71 9.55 1.44 11.10
N ARG A 72 10.81 1.13 11.44
CA ARG A 72 11.78 0.53 10.52
C ARG A 72 11.28 -0.80 9.95
N ALA A 73 10.70 -1.68 10.76
CA ALA A 73 10.13 -2.95 10.30
C ALA A 73 9.02 -2.72 9.25
N VAL A 74 8.11 -1.77 9.50
CA VAL A 74 7.05 -1.42 8.54
C VAL A 74 7.64 -0.83 7.26
N LEU A 75 8.62 0.07 7.36
CA LEU A 75 9.26 0.67 6.18
C LEU A 75 10.00 -0.36 5.34
N LEU A 76 10.65 -1.37 5.95
CA LEU A 76 11.27 -2.48 5.23
C LEU A 76 10.23 -3.38 4.55
N THR A 77 9.08 -3.60 5.17
CA THR A 77 7.95 -4.30 4.53
C THR A 77 7.42 -3.52 3.32
N LEU A 78 7.30 -2.19 3.42
CA LEU A 78 6.89 -1.35 2.30
C LEU A 78 7.95 -1.34 1.18
N ARG A 79 9.23 -1.36 1.53
CA ARG A 79 10.33 -1.53 0.57
C ARG A 79 10.16 -2.82 -0.23
N GLN A 80 9.95 -3.95 0.45
CA GLN A 80 9.69 -5.22 -0.20
C GLN A 80 8.51 -5.12 -1.17
N MET A 81 7.40 -4.54 -0.71
CA MET A 81 6.20 -4.37 -1.53
C MET A 81 6.46 -3.54 -2.80
N ILE A 82 7.31 -2.51 -2.72
CA ILE A 82 7.69 -1.69 -3.88
C ILE A 82 8.46 -2.53 -4.91
N PHE A 83 9.42 -3.35 -4.47
CA PHE A 83 10.17 -4.24 -5.37
C PHE A 83 9.29 -5.34 -5.98
N ASP A 84 8.40 -5.95 -5.17
CA ASP A 84 7.45 -6.97 -5.66
C ASP A 84 6.56 -6.40 -6.78
N VAL A 85 6.02 -5.21 -6.57
CA VAL A 85 5.16 -4.54 -7.56
C VAL A 85 5.96 -4.20 -8.82
N ALA A 86 7.19 -3.73 -8.68
CA ALA A 86 8.03 -3.43 -9.83
C ALA A 86 8.36 -4.69 -10.65
N GLN A 87 8.64 -5.81 -9.97
CA GLN A 87 8.91 -7.10 -10.63
C GLN A 87 7.68 -7.67 -11.33
N SER A 88 6.48 -7.36 -10.85
CA SER A 88 5.23 -7.85 -11.44
C SER A 88 4.84 -7.17 -12.76
N ASP A 89 5.43 -6.01 -13.07
CA ASP A 89 5.15 -5.27 -14.31
C ASP A 89 6.45 -4.98 -15.09
N PRO A 90 6.75 -5.76 -16.15
CA PRO A 90 7.97 -5.57 -16.93
C PRO A 90 8.16 -4.18 -17.53
N ARG A 91 7.08 -3.40 -17.68
CA ARG A 91 7.14 -2.04 -18.21
C ARG A 91 7.88 -1.09 -17.27
N ILE A 92 7.87 -1.37 -15.97
CA ILE A 92 8.53 -0.56 -14.95
C ILE A 92 10.07 -0.66 -15.10
N GLY A 93 10.58 -1.87 -15.37
CA GLY A 93 12.02 -2.14 -15.42
C GLY A 93 12.66 -2.16 -14.04
N SER A 94 13.99 -2.02 -14.00
CA SER A 94 14.72 -1.98 -12.74
C SER A 94 14.48 -0.67 -11.99
N LEU A 95 14.32 -0.78 -10.66
CA LEU A 95 14.22 0.37 -9.79
C LEU A 95 15.61 0.85 -9.39
N GLU A 96 15.81 2.15 -9.40
CA GLU A 96 16.90 2.82 -8.71
C GLU A 96 16.46 3.10 -7.27
N GLU A 97 17.25 2.64 -6.30
CA GLU A 97 17.10 2.99 -4.89
C GLU A 97 18.15 4.06 -4.54
N ALA A 98 17.70 5.21 -4.05
CA ALA A 98 18.57 6.37 -3.77
C ALA A 98 18.05 7.16 -2.56
N LEU A 99 18.84 8.09 -2.04
CA LEU A 99 18.37 9.05 -1.05
C LEU A 99 17.81 10.30 -1.72
N ARG A 100 16.62 10.73 -1.30
CA ARG A 100 16.04 12.02 -1.67
C ARG A 100 15.57 12.72 -0.40
N TRP A 101 16.11 13.89 -0.13
CA TRP A 101 15.86 14.65 1.12
C TRP A 101 16.16 13.84 2.39
N GLY A 102 17.16 12.92 2.32
CA GLY A 102 17.55 12.06 3.42
C GLY A 102 16.62 10.88 3.71
N GLU A 103 15.66 10.62 2.81
CA GLU A 103 14.73 9.47 2.88
C GLU A 103 14.99 8.49 1.73
N PRO A 104 14.82 7.16 1.96
CA PRO A 104 14.88 6.15 0.91
C PRO A 104 13.87 6.45 -0.19
N ALA A 105 14.31 6.46 -1.44
CA ALA A 105 13.52 6.82 -2.61
C ALA A 105 13.67 5.76 -3.71
N TYR A 106 12.57 5.49 -4.40
CA TYR A 106 12.47 4.48 -5.45
C TYR A 106 12.07 5.16 -6.75
N LEU A 107 12.91 5.04 -7.76
CA LEU A 107 12.76 5.70 -9.04
C LEU A 107 12.76 4.68 -10.18
N THR A 108 11.95 4.94 -11.20
CA THR A 108 11.94 4.18 -12.45
C THR A 108 12.88 4.82 -13.48
N SER A 109 14.14 5.04 -13.08
CA SER A 109 15.11 5.85 -13.84
C SER A 109 15.39 5.30 -15.23
N GLN A 110 15.40 3.97 -15.38
CA GLN A 110 15.65 3.30 -16.65
C GLN A 110 14.54 3.60 -17.68
N ASN A 111 13.27 3.33 -17.31
CA ASN A 111 12.15 3.42 -18.25
C ASN A 111 11.33 4.72 -18.10
N LYS A 112 11.59 5.50 -17.05
CA LYS A 112 10.89 6.76 -16.73
C LYS A 112 9.36 6.61 -16.73
N THR A 113 8.87 5.46 -16.29
CA THR A 113 7.44 5.09 -16.32
C THR A 113 6.63 5.72 -15.20
N GLY A 114 7.28 6.03 -14.09
CA GLY A 114 6.59 6.41 -12.86
C GLY A 114 7.11 7.67 -12.19
N SER A 115 6.35 8.07 -11.19
CA SER A 115 6.71 9.10 -10.22
C SER A 115 7.48 8.48 -9.05
N THR A 116 8.44 9.21 -8.49
CA THR A 116 9.22 8.79 -7.34
C THR A 116 8.33 8.47 -6.13
N ILE A 117 8.60 7.33 -5.48
CA ILE A 117 8.07 6.97 -4.17
C ILE A 117 9.18 7.17 -3.14
N ARG A 118 8.88 7.74 -1.97
CA ARG A 118 9.80 7.80 -0.83
C ARG A 118 9.20 7.12 0.37
N LEU A 119 10.06 6.53 1.20
CA LEU A 119 9.69 5.94 2.47
C LEU A 119 10.17 6.81 3.63
N GLY A 120 9.32 6.99 4.62
CA GLY A 120 9.67 7.78 5.80
C GLY A 120 8.58 7.73 6.85
N VAL A 121 8.72 8.59 7.86
CA VAL A 121 7.74 8.73 8.94
C VAL A 121 7.11 10.11 8.85
N GLU A 122 5.80 10.16 8.84
CA GLU A 122 5.06 11.43 8.84
C GLU A 122 5.21 12.12 10.20
N LYS A 123 5.64 13.39 10.17
CA LYS A 123 6.12 14.11 11.37
C LYS A 123 5.03 14.36 12.42
N THR A 124 3.79 14.57 11.98
CA THR A 124 2.68 14.92 12.88
C THR A 124 2.11 13.70 13.57
N SER A 125 1.91 12.61 12.81
CA SER A 125 1.32 11.38 13.33
C SER A 125 2.34 10.39 13.87
N GLY A 126 3.62 10.50 13.46
CA GLY A 126 4.65 9.52 13.77
C GLY A 126 4.46 8.17 13.04
N LEU A 127 3.55 8.09 12.08
CA LEU A 127 3.27 6.86 11.34
C LEU A 127 4.22 6.70 10.15
N PRO A 128 4.66 5.45 9.85
CA PRO A 128 5.30 5.13 8.58
C PRO A 128 4.43 5.54 7.40
N ALA A 129 5.04 5.98 6.32
CA ALA A 129 4.33 6.52 5.17
C ALA A 129 5.02 6.25 3.84
N LEU A 130 4.18 6.10 2.80
CA LEU A 130 4.55 6.22 1.39
C LEU A 130 4.36 7.68 0.97
N PHE A 131 5.43 8.36 0.62
CA PHE A 131 5.40 9.73 0.11
C PHE A 131 5.43 9.76 -1.40
N PHE A 132 4.55 10.55 -1.99
CA PHE A 132 4.41 10.76 -3.43
C PHE A 132 4.70 12.20 -3.80
N ASN A 133 5.00 12.46 -5.07
CA ASN A 133 5.21 13.80 -5.57
C ASN A 133 3.89 14.59 -5.52
N CYS A 134 3.89 15.70 -4.77
CA CYS A 134 2.70 16.55 -4.57
C CYS A 134 2.22 17.25 -5.86
N ASN A 135 3.05 17.31 -6.91
CA ASN A 135 2.67 17.84 -8.23
C ASN A 135 1.92 16.80 -9.09
N THR A 136 1.62 15.62 -8.53
CA THR A 136 0.83 14.58 -9.18
C THR A 136 -0.59 14.54 -8.59
N SER A 137 -1.54 13.99 -9.33
CA SER A 137 -2.89 13.71 -8.86
C SER A 137 -3.00 12.37 -8.12
N LEU A 138 -1.88 11.73 -7.76
CA LEU A 138 -1.86 10.37 -7.20
C LEU A 138 -2.66 10.29 -5.90
N VAL A 139 -2.32 11.10 -4.91
CA VAL A 139 -2.96 11.01 -3.59
C VAL A 139 -4.43 11.40 -3.64
N GLU A 140 -4.79 12.36 -4.48
CA GLU A 140 -6.20 12.69 -4.70
C GLU A 140 -6.95 11.53 -5.34
N GLY A 141 -6.38 10.88 -6.37
CA GLY A 141 -6.95 9.68 -6.96
C GLY A 141 -7.10 8.53 -5.94
N PHE A 142 -6.14 8.36 -5.03
CA PHE A 142 -6.25 7.36 -3.97
C PHE A 142 -7.38 7.66 -2.99
N ARG A 143 -7.61 8.94 -2.63
CA ARG A 143 -8.75 9.33 -1.80
C ARG A 143 -10.08 8.99 -2.44
N GLN A 144 -10.19 9.26 -3.74
CA GLN A 144 -11.41 8.96 -4.49
C GLN A 144 -11.65 7.46 -4.61
N GLN A 145 -10.59 6.67 -4.75
CA GLN A 145 -10.67 5.22 -4.96
C GLN A 145 -10.87 4.45 -3.63
N PHE A 146 -10.11 4.80 -2.60
CA PHE A 146 -10.05 4.02 -1.36
C PHE A 146 -10.75 4.69 -0.18
N GLY A 147 -11.12 5.98 -0.31
CA GLY A 147 -11.82 6.70 0.75
C GLY A 147 -11.11 6.56 2.10
N ASN A 148 -11.85 6.12 3.12
CA ASN A 148 -11.37 5.95 4.49
C ASN A 148 -10.63 4.61 4.73
N ALA A 149 -10.50 3.74 3.71
CA ALA A 149 -9.71 2.51 3.85
C ALA A 149 -8.20 2.78 3.99
N LEU A 150 -7.75 3.96 3.59
CA LEU A 150 -6.38 4.45 3.77
C LEU A 150 -6.38 5.78 4.53
N LYS A 151 -5.33 6.02 5.29
CA LYS A 151 -5.08 7.32 5.92
C LYS A 151 -4.15 8.17 5.05
N TYR A 152 -4.36 9.46 5.03
CA TYR A 152 -3.61 10.38 4.18
C TYR A 152 -3.05 11.56 4.97
N SER A 153 -1.86 12.02 4.60
CA SER A 153 -1.33 13.30 5.06
C SER A 153 -1.22 14.27 3.89
N LYS A 154 -2.05 15.33 3.93
CA LYS A 154 -2.15 16.34 2.87
C LYS A 154 -2.30 15.69 1.49
N ASN A 155 -1.68 16.25 0.47
CA ASN A 155 -1.67 15.70 -0.90
C ASN A 155 -0.34 15.03 -1.25
N ARG A 156 0.33 14.40 -0.27
CA ARG A 156 1.67 13.86 -0.49
C ARG A 156 1.94 12.50 0.10
N ALA A 157 1.11 12.01 1.04
CA ALA A 157 1.41 10.76 1.71
C ALA A 157 0.19 9.88 1.96
N VAL A 158 0.42 8.58 1.87
CA VAL A 158 -0.43 7.52 2.42
C VAL A 158 0.25 7.01 3.68
N LEU A 159 -0.45 7.12 4.81
CA LEU A 159 0.03 6.70 6.12
C LEU A 159 -0.24 5.20 6.31
N VAL A 160 0.69 4.49 6.93
CA VAL A 160 0.56 3.06 7.18
C VAL A 160 0.38 2.83 8.68
N ASP A 161 -0.85 2.51 9.06
CA ASP A 161 -1.21 2.18 10.43
C ASP A 161 -1.49 0.69 10.56
N THR A 162 -0.51 -0.04 11.09
CA THR A 162 -0.63 -1.49 11.26
C THR A 162 -1.68 -1.90 12.30
N ALA A 163 -2.14 -0.97 13.14
CA ALA A 163 -3.17 -1.25 14.14
C ALA A 163 -4.59 -1.27 13.57
N GLU A 164 -4.82 -0.66 12.40
CA GLU A 164 -6.17 -0.50 11.82
C GLU A 164 -6.46 -1.42 10.62
N GLY A 165 -5.64 -2.46 10.42
CA GLY A 165 -5.95 -3.50 9.41
C GLY A 165 -6.01 -3.00 7.97
N GLN A 166 -5.17 -2.03 7.61
CA GLN A 166 -5.02 -1.58 6.23
C GLN A 166 -4.71 -2.76 5.31
N THR A 167 -5.43 -2.87 4.22
CA THR A 167 -5.21 -3.97 3.28
C THR A 167 -3.93 -3.73 2.48
N ASN A 168 -3.02 -4.70 2.48
CA ASN A 168 -1.80 -4.68 1.67
C ASN A 168 -2.12 -4.46 0.18
N ASP A 169 -3.28 -4.90 -0.29
CA ASP A 169 -3.71 -4.75 -1.68
C ASP A 169 -3.92 -3.27 -2.07
N ALA A 170 -4.54 -2.47 -1.19
CA ALA A 170 -4.70 -1.04 -1.46
C ALA A 170 -3.33 -0.32 -1.55
N LEU A 171 -2.37 -0.68 -0.69
CA LEU A 171 -1.02 -0.14 -0.74
C LEU A 171 -0.27 -0.57 -2.01
N ARG A 172 -0.40 -1.84 -2.44
CA ARG A 172 0.16 -2.33 -3.71
C ARG A 172 -0.40 -1.57 -4.91
N LEU A 173 -1.70 -1.30 -4.93
CA LEU A 173 -2.34 -0.50 -5.98
C LEU A 173 -1.83 0.95 -6.00
N CYS A 174 -1.63 1.58 -4.85
CA CYS A 174 -1.02 2.90 -4.75
C CYS A 174 0.41 2.91 -5.32
N ILE A 175 1.22 1.90 -4.97
CA ILE A 175 2.59 1.73 -5.46
C ILE A 175 2.59 1.53 -6.98
N ALA A 176 1.79 0.61 -7.51
CA ALA A 176 1.67 0.34 -8.94
C ALA A 176 1.26 1.60 -9.72
N ALA A 177 0.29 2.34 -9.18
CA ALA A 177 -0.16 3.59 -9.75
C ALA A 177 0.95 4.65 -9.82
N ALA A 178 1.81 4.71 -8.82
CA ALA A 178 2.94 5.64 -8.80
C ALA A 178 4.03 5.21 -9.77
N LEU A 179 4.43 3.93 -9.79
CA LEU A 179 5.48 3.40 -10.65
C LEU A 179 5.11 3.39 -12.14
N THR A 180 3.81 3.51 -12.47
CA THR A 180 3.30 3.59 -13.86
C THR A 180 2.67 4.94 -14.19
N TYR A 181 2.86 5.97 -13.37
CA TYR A 181 2.17 7.25 -13.49
C TYR A 181 2.31 7.93 -14.85
N HIS A 182 3.49 7.87 -15.46
CA HIS A 182 3.76 8.53 -16.74
C HIS A 182 3.29 7.72 -17.96
N LEU A 183 3.05 6.40 -17.80
CA LEU A 183 2.46 5.59 -18.87
C LEU A 183 1.04 6.05 -19.20
N ARG A 184 0.29 6.52 -18.20
CA ARG A 184 -1.10 6.99 -18.36
C ARG A 184 -1.23 8.33 -19.07
N LYS A 185 -0.17 9.15 -19.07
CA LYS A 185 -0.17 10.45 -19.74
C LYS A 185 0.14 10.36 -21.23
N LYS A 186 0.58 9.20 -21.72
CA LYS A 186 0.95 8.99 -23.13
C LYS A 186 -0.20 8.41 -23.97
N THR A 187 -1.36 8.11 -23.35
CA THR A 187 -2.58 7.64 -24.00
C THR A 187 -3.62 8.74 -24.04
#